data_ce14c8618f4dba5bb83acaaa63066c19
#
_entry.id   ce14c8618f4dba5bb83acaaa63066c19
#
_cell.length_a   1.000
_cell.length_b   1.000
_cell.length_c   1.000
_cell.angle_alpha   90.00
_cell.angle_beta   90.00
_cell.angle_gamma   90.00
#
_symmetry.space_group_name_H-M   'P 1'
#
loop_
_entity.id
_entity.type
_entity.pdbx_description
1 polymer ?
#
loop_
_entity_poly.entity_id
_entity_poly.type
_entity_poly.pdbx_seq_one_letter_code
_entity_poly.pdbx_strand_id
1 'polypeptide(L)'
;MANTYDAVIVGSGHNGLVAACYLALAGRKVLVIEKNKSIGGATTSVETFEGVAARLSRYSYLVALLPDQIISDLSLNFTTLSRTVSSYTPYFDDDGDKGLLINRTLDQETLQSLELLTGGPEEAVAWSNFYNSVLEFAGVVAPTMLKPLPTESEIRETVDPLTWVELVENTLGQTLHDNFFDDLVKGVVLTDGLIGTFTSAHDYAANICFLYHLIGNGTGEWKVPKGGMGALIDELERRCRELGVEIKTEVEAITVKDVGTSVNTTAKNLATGEALHFTSEVLLANCSPQVLEKIAGIKAPALRDGSQLKINMVLKELPQLKSGIDPEKAFAGTFHIDESYFQLERAFEEASKGKIPSEIPSEMYCHTLTDPSILSSELRDQGFHTLTLFALHTPAALFDQNHDAVKAEITKRTLAGLNDYLVKPITEYLALDAHGKPCIEVKTPQELEIALGLPRGNIFHGDLQFPWKSDEDPRKWGVETSSGRIFIAGAGAVRGGGVSGIAGHNAAMSALETLK
;
A
#
# COMPACT_ATOMS: atom_id res chain seq x y z
N MET A 1 -31.23 16.89 -20.33
CA MET A 1 -31.78 15.86 -19.41
C MET A 1 -31.11 16.06 -18.06
N ALA A 2 -31.86 15.95 -16.98
CA ALA A 2 -31.24 16.10 -15.65
C ALA A 2 -30.23 14.98 -15.44
N ASN A 3 -28.97 15.36 -15.15
CA ASN A 3 -27.88 14.42 -14.80
C ASN A 3 -28.12 13.92 -13.36
N THR A 4 -29.13 13.06 -13.18
CA THR A 4 -29.59 12.57 -11.87
C THR A 4 -29.20 11.11 -11.72
N TYR A 5 -28.60 10.78 -10.57
CA TYR A 5 -28.10 9.48 -10.17
C TYR A 5 -28.55 9.13 -8.75
N ASP A 6 -28.54 7.86 -8.38
CA ASP A 6 -28.70 7.46 -7.00
C ASP A 6 -27.41 7.76 -6.22
N ALA A 7 -26.25 7.51 -6.85
CA ALA A 7 -24.96 7.78 -6.26
C ALA A 7 -23.99 8.44 -7.26
N VAL A 8 -23.21 9.42 -6.78
CA VAL A 8 -22.02 9.95 -7.46
C VAL A 8 -20.79 9.57 -6.65
N ILE A 9 -19.76 9.06 -7.34
CA ILE A 9 -18.47 8.70 -6.75
C ILE A 9 -17.41 9.63 -7.30
N VAL A 10 -16.64 10.26 -6.41
CA VAL A 10 -15.55 11.17 -6.77
C VAL A 10 -14.21 10.43 -6.62
N GLY A 11 -13.58 10.13 -7.75
CA GLY A 11 -12.33 9.37 -7.86
C GLY A 11 -12.53 7.91 -8.23
N SER A 12 -11.82 7.46 -9.25
CA SER A 12 -11.90 6.12 -9.85
C SER A 12 -10.78 5.17 -9.40
N GLY A 13 -10.17 5.39 -8.23
CA GLY A 13 -9.28 4.42 -7.63
C GLY A 13 -10.02 3.11 -7.29
N HIS A 14 -9.29 2.03 -7.00
CA HIS A 14 -9.86 0.70 -6.76
C HIS A 14 -11.04 0.71 -5.77
N ASN A 15 -10.96 1.43 -4.67
CA ASN A 15 -12.04 1.53 -3.69
C ASN A 15 -13.31 2.16 -4.29
N GLY A 16 -13.17 3.24 -5.10
CA GLY A 16 -14.30 3.89 -5.77
C GLY A 16 -14.97 2.97 -6.78
N LEU A 17 -14.20 2.19 -7.54
CA LEU A 17 -14.73 1.22 -8.50
C LEU A 17 -15.40 0.03 -7.80
N VAL A 18 -14.86 -0.45 -6.67
CA VAL A 18 -15.51 -1.46 -5.83
C VAL A 18 -16.86 -0.94 -5.32
N ALA A 19 -16.90 0.28 -4.77
CA ALA A 19 -18.15 0.90 -4.32
C ALA A 19 -19.17 1.02 -5.46
N ALA A 20 -18.74 1.44 -6.65
CA ALA A 20 -19.59 1.54 -7.82
C ALA A 20 -20.22 0.19 -8.20
N CYS A 21 -19.42 -0.88 -8.19
CA CYS A 21 -19.92 -2.23 -8.48
C CYS A 21 -20.98 -2.68 -7.46
N TYR A 22 -20.74 -2.53 -6.16
CA TYR A 22 -21.72 -2.93 -5.13
C TYR A 22 -23.03 -2.14 -5.21
N LEU A 23 -22.96 -0.83 -5.45
CA LEU A 23 -24.15 0.01 -5.63
C LEU A 23 -24.93 -0.39 -6.88
N ALA A 24 -24.23 -0.64 -8.00
CA ALA A 24 -24.86 -1.04 -9.25
C ALA A 24 -25.47 -2.47 -9.17
N LEU A 25 -24.82 -3.42 -8.46
CA LEU A 25 -25.40 -4.74 -8.15
C LEU A 25 -26.70 -4.64 -7.36
N ALA A 26 -26.83 -3.61 -6.50
CA ALA A 26 -28.07 -3.30 -5.78
C ALA A 26 -29.10 -2.55 -6.63
N GLY A 27 -28.89 -2.44 -7.95
CA GLY A 27 -29.80 -1.78 -8.89
C GLY A 27 -29.76 -0.26 -8.88
N ARG A 28 -28.72 0.36 -8.30
CA ARG A 28 -28.58 1.81 -8.22
C ARG A 28 -27.91 2.38 -9.48
N LYS A 29 -28.39 3.56 -9.92
CA LYS A 29 -27.79 4.31 -11.02
C LYS A 29 -26.58 5.08 -10.50
N VAL A 30 -25.37 4.70 -10.95
CA VAL A 30 -24.10 5.20 -10.43
C VAL A 30 -23.32 5.97 -11.50
N LEU A 31 -22.75 7.11 -11.10
CA LEU A 31 -21.77 7.87 -11.86
C LEU A 31 -20.45 7.90 -11.09
N VAL A 32 -19.35 7.58 -11.76
CA VAL A 32 -17.97 7.81 -11.29
C VAL A 32 -17.37 8.96 -12.07
N ILE A 33 -16.81 9.96 -11.38
CA ILE A 33 -16.06 11.06 -12.01
C ILE A 33 -14.60 11.00 -11.59
N GLU A 34 -13.71 11.15 -12.59
CA GLU A 34 -12.23 11.06 -12.43
C GLU A 34 -11.57 12.26 -13.11
N LYS A 35 -10.68 12.94 -12.38
CA LYS A 35 -9.97 14.11 -12.91
C LYS A 35 -8.91 13.74 -13.95
N ASN A 36 -8.30 12.58 -13.82
CA ASN A 36 -7.26 12.11 -14.75
C ASN A 36 -7.89 11.53 -16.04
N LYS A 37 -7.06 11.38 -17.08
CA LYS A 37 -7.46 10.72 -18.34
C LYS A 37 -7.70 9.23 -18.18
N SER A 38 -7.01 8.59 -17.24
CA SER A 38 -7.09 7.16 -16.93
C SER A 38 -7.67 6.94 -15.55
N ILE A 39 -8.41 5.85 -15.40
CA ILE A 39 -8.93 5.37 -14.12
C ILE A 39 -7.87 4.59 -13.35
N GLY A 40 -8.12 4.30 -12.06
CA GLY A 40 -7.35 3.36 -11.24
C GLY A 40 -6.51 3.99 -10.15
N GLY A 41 -6.23 5.30 -10.22
CA GLY A 41 -5.46 5.99 -9.18
C GLY A 41 -4.08 5.36 -8.96
N ALA A 42 -3.76 5.01 -7.71
CA ALA A 42 -2.48 4.37 -7.36
C ALA A 42 -2.37 2.89 -7.79
N THR A 43 -3.46 2.27 -8.27
CA THR A 43 -3.52 0.84 -8.62
C THR A 43 -3.39 0.66 -10.13
N THR A 44 -2.49 1.40 -10.78
CA THR A 44 -2.28 1.35 -12.24
C THR A 44 -0.98 0.67 -12.61
N SER A 45 -0.96 0.02 -13.78
CA SER A 45 0.24 -0.47 -14.44
C SER A 45 0.47 0.26 -15.76
N VAL A 46 1.71 0.66 -16.02
CA VAL A 46 2.07 1.45 -17.20
C VAL A 46 3.38 0.98 -17.82
N GLU A 47 3.52 1.16 -19.12
CA GLU A 47 4.81 1.10 -19.80
C GLU A 47 5.54 2.43 -19.58
N THR A 48 6.50 2.42 -18.66
CA THR A 48 7.16 3.65 -18.19
C THR A 48 8.30 4.09 -19.11
N PHE A 49 8.97 3.13 -19.76
CA PHE A 49 10.19 3.36 -20.53
C PHE A 49 9.92 3.15 -22.01
N GLU A 50 10.20 4.17 -22.82
CA GLU A 50 9.94 4.12 -24.25
C GLU A 50 10.72 2.99 -24.93
N GLY A 51 10.03 2.15 -25.71
CA GLY A 51 10.61 1.00 -26.39
C GLY A 51 10.87 -0.22 -25.52
N VAL A 52 10.49 -0.18 -24.24
CA VAL A 52 10.60 -1.31 -23.31
C VAL A 52 9.21 -1.77 -22.92
N ALA A 53 8.77 -2.89 -23.49
CA ALA A 53 7.43 -3.45 -23.27
C ALA A 53 7.33 -4.18 -21.92
N ALA A 54 7.47 -3.41 -20.84
CA ALA A 54 7.34 -3.82 -19.46
C ALA A 54 6.24 -2.99 -18.78
N ARG A 55 5.12 -3.62 -18.39
CA ARG A 55 3.96 -2.97 -17.76
C ARG A 55 4.13 -2.93 -16.25
N LEU A 56 4.85 -1.94 -15.74
CA LEU A 56 5.19 -1.81 -14.32
C LEU A 56 4.00 -1.35 -13.48
N SER A 57 3.85 -1.92 -12.29
CA SER A 57 2.97 -1.40 -11.22
C SER A 57 3.59 -0.10 -10.67
N ARG A 58 3.09 1.06 -11.15
CA ARG A 58 3.80 2.33 -10.99
C ARG A 58 3.88 2.83 -9.57
N TYR A 59 2.83 2.62 -8.77
CA TYR A 59 2.70 3.19 -7.42
C TYR A 59 2.54 2.14 -6.33
N SER A 60 1.65 1.18 -6.50
CA SER A 60 1.48 0.00 -5.64
C SER A 60 2.09 -1.24 -6.29
N TYR A 61 2.25 -2.37 -5.60
CA TYR A 61 2.99 -3.52 -6.16
C TYR A 61 2.51 -4.90 -5.68
N LEU A 62 2.06 -5.06 -4.45
CA LEU A 62 1.55 -6.33 -3.90
C LEU A 62 0.14 -6.16 -3.33
N VAL A 63 -0.55 -7.29 -3.15
CA VAL A 63 -1.91 -7.35 -2.62
C VAL A 63 -1.95 -8.31 -1.43
N ALA A 64 -2.26 -7.79 -0.24
CA ALA A 64 -2.53 -8.59 0.95
C ALA A 64 -3.96 -8.40 1.45
N LEU A 65 -4.44 -7.16 1.45
CA LEU A 65 -5.66 -6.75 2.13
C LEU A 65 -6.94 -6.90 1.30
N LEU A 66 -6.87 -7.22 0.01
CA LEU A 66 -8.07 -7.42 -0.82
C LEU A 66 -8.78 -8.72 -0.42
N PRO A 67 -9.97 -8.65 0.20
CA PRO A 67 -10.69 -9.86 0.62
C PRO A 67 -11.14 -10.70 -0.57
N ASP A 68 -10.97 -12.01 -0.48
CA ASP A 68 -11.46 -12.97 -1.48
C ASP A 68 -12.99 -12.85 -1.70
N GLN A 69 -13.71 -12.40 -0.67
CA GLN A 69 -15.14 -12.10 -0.76
C GLN A 69 -15.45 -11.01 -1.80
N ILE A 70 -14.66 -9.93 -1.88
CA ILE A 70 -14.86 -8.87 -2.90
C ILE A 70 -14.62 -9.43 -4.30
N ILE A 71 -13.59 -10.24 -4.48
CA ILE A 71 -13.30 -10.90 -5.78
C ILE A 71 -14.48 -11.76 -6.20
N SER A 72 -15.01 -12.56 -5.27
CA SER A 72 -16.15 -13.47 -5.48
C SER A 72 -17.46 -12.70 -5.76
N ASP A 73 -17.83 -11.75 -4.89
CA ASP A 73 -19.09 -10.99 -4.99
C ASP A 73 -19.17 -10.22 -6.31
N LEU A 74 -18.05 -9.63 -6.71
CA LEU A 74 -17.97 -8.84 -7.94
C LEU A 74 -17.67 -9.69 -9.19
N SER A 75 -17.46 -11.01 -9.05
CA SER A 75 -17.10 -11.93 -10.13
C SER A 75 -15.90 -11.42 -10.97
N LEU A 76 -14.82 -11.05 -10.27
CA LEU A 76 -13.60 -10.55 -10.90
C LEU A 76 -12.71 -11.73 -11.35
N ASN A 77 -12.21 -11.68 -12.58
CA ASN A 77 -11.18 -12.61 -13.09
C ASN A 77 -9.78 -12.13 -12.63
N PHE A 78 -9.63 -11.86 -11.35
CA PHE A 78 -8.39 -11.37 -10.78
C PHE A 78 -7.71 -12.47 -9.97
N THR A 79 -6.44 -12.71 -10.25
CA THR A 79 -5.66 -13.77 -9.63
C THR A 79 -4.42 -13.18 -8.98
N THR A 80 -4.11 -13.64 -7.78
CA THR A 80 -2.87 -13.35 -7.07
C THR A 80 -2.04 -14.62 -6.91
N LEU A 81 -0.72 -14.49 -6.95
CA LEU A 81 0.23 -15.59 -6.86
C LEU A 81 1.04 -15.49 -5.58
N SER A 82 1.20 -16.62 -4.90
CA SER A 82 2.03 -16.73 -3.69
C SER A 82 3.51 -16.73 -4.05
N ARG A 83 4.33 -16.16 -3.15
CA ARG A 83 5.80 -16.25 -3.22
C ARG A 83 6.26 -17.40 -2.32
N THR A 84 7.38 -18.03 -2.65
CA THR A 84 7.98 -19.12 -1.84
C THR A 84 8.84 -18.57 -0.70
N VAL A 85 9.48 -17.43 -0.91
CA VAL A 85 10.30 -16.71 0.06
C VAL A 85 9.51 -15.53 0.61
N SER A 86 9.53 -15.33 1.92
CA SER A 86 8.99 -14.13 2.56
C SER A 86 9.96 -12.97 2.41
N SER A 87 11.21 -13.15 2.87
CA SER A 87 12.21 -12.10 2.79
C SER A 87 13.63 -12.64 2.72
N TYR A 88 14.52 -11.80 2.20
CA TYR A 88 15.97 -11.95 2.31
C TYR A 88 16.59 -10.62 2.71
N THR A 89 17.39 -10.64 3.77
CA THR A 89 18.09 -9.46 4.31
C THR A 89 19.59 -9.72 4.34
N PRO A 90 20.38 -9.15 3.44
CA PRO A 90 21.84 -9.30 3.48
C PRO A 90 22.42 -8.54 4.68
N TYR A 91 23.50 -9.06 5.25
CA TYR A 91 24.24 -8.44 6.33
C TYR A 91 25.74 -8.79 6.25
N PHE A 92 26.56 -8.06 6.99
CA PHE A 92 27.99 -8.30 7.13
C PHE A 92 28.31 -8.69 8.57
N ASP A 93 29.20 -9.66 8.74
CA ASP A 93 29.82 -9.98 10.01
C ASP A 93 31.33 -10.20 9.83
N ASP A 94 32.00 -10.64 10.90
CA ASP A 94 33.45 -10.88 10.89
C ASP A 94 33.88 -11.95 9.88
N ASP A 95 32.97 -12.84 9.46
CA ASP A 95 33.23 -13.91 8.50
C ASP A 95 32.88 -13.52 7.05
N GLY A 96 32.35 -12.30 6.82
CA GLY A 96 32.05 -11.72 5.49
C GLY A 96 30.59 -11.48 5.18
N ASP A 97 30.28 -11.54 3.89
CA ASP A 97 28.93 -11.26 3.36
C ASP A 97 27.99 -12.44 3.58
N LYS A 98 26.88 -12.23 4.26
CA LYS A 98 25.85 -13.22 4.59
C LYS A 98 24.43 -12.71 4.31
N GLY A 99 23.41 -13.45 4.71
CA GLY A 99 22.04 -12.99 4.63
C GLY A 99 21.08 -13.86 5.42
N LEU A 100 20.08 -13.21 6.00
CA LEU A 100 18.96 -13.84 6.67
C LEU A 100 17.88 -14.17 5.64
N LEU A 101 17.66 -15.45 5.40
CA LEU A 101 16.62 -15.96 4.52
C LEU A 101 15.43 -16.45 5.34
N ILE A 102 14.28 -15.89 5.10
CA ILE A 102 13.00 -16.32 5.70
C ILE A 102 12.10 -16.85 4.58
N ASN A 103 11.87 -18.14 4.55
CA ASN A 103 10.89 -18.75 3.67
C ASN A 103 9.48 -18.52 4.20
N ARG A 104 8.48 -18.61 3.36
CA ARG A 104 7.07 -18.44 3.74
C ARG A 104 6.59 -19.44 4.80
N THR A 105 7.10 -20.63 4.77
CA THR A 105 6.92 -21.62 5.85
C THR A 105 8.20 -21.67 6.67
N LEU A 106 8.07 -21.75 7.99
CA LEU A 106 9.22 -21.93 8.88
C LEU A 106 9.81 -23.35 8.66
N ASP A 107 10.58 -23.47 7.59
CA ASP A 107 11.24 -24.71 7.18
C ASP A 107 12.67 -24.81 7.75
N GLN A 108 13.33 -25.94 7.47
CA GLN A 108 14.69 -26.18 7.98
C GLN A 108 15.69 -25.13 7.48
N GLU A 109 15.50 -24.58 6.30
CA GLU A 109 16.39 -23.57 5.75
C GLU A 109 16.24 -22.22 6.47
N THR A 110 15.01 -21.80 6.77
CA THR A 110 14.74 -20.63 7.60
C THR A 110 15.32 -20.79 9.00
N LEU A 111 15.13 -21.97 9.63
CA LEU A 111 15.71 -22.27 10.95
C LEU A 111 17.24 -22.16 10.92
N GLN A 112 17.88 -22.77 9.92
CA GLN A 112 19.34 -22.68 9.76
C GLN A 112 19.82 -21.24 9.52
N SER A 113 19.07 -20.46 8.76
CA SER A 113 19.39 -19.06 8.49
C SER A 113 19.35 -18.21 9.77
N LEU A 114 18.34 -18.41 10.62
CA LEU A 114 18.22 -17.76 11.93
C LEU A 114 19.34 -18.21 12.88
N GLU A 115 19.62 -19.52 12.96
CA GLU A 115 20.70 -20.07 13.79
C GLU A 115 22.08 -19.56 13.36
N LEU A 116 22.33 -19.40 12.07
CA LEU A 116 23.59 -18.84 11.55
C LEU A 116 23.77 -17.37 11.92
N LEU A 117 22.68 -16.60 11.95
CA LEU A 117 22.72 -15.19 12.35
C LEU A 117 22.95 -15.05 13.87
N THR A 118 22.24 -15.84 14.67
CA THR A 118 22.11 -15.60 16.12
C THR A 118 22.93 -16.56 16.99
N GLY A 119 23.50 -17.60 16.40
CA GLY A 119 24.34 -18.60 17.09
C GLY A 119 23.57 -19.66 17.86
N GLY A 120 22.22 -19.67 17.80
CA GLY A 120 21.39 -20.66 18.50
C GLY A 120 19.94 -20.69 18.01
N PRO A 121 19.13 -21.63 18.50
CA PRO A 121 17.74 -21.83 18.06
C PRO A 121 16.72 -20.90 18.72
N GLU A 122 17.12 -20.08 19.68
CA GLU A 122 16.20 -19.31 20.53
C GLU A 122 15.39 -18.30 19.72
N GLU A 123 16.01 -17.65 18.76
CA GLU A 123 15.38 -16.66 17.90
C GLU A 123 14.34 -17.30 16.95
N ALA A 124 14.62 -18.50 16.46
CA ALA A 124 13.66 -19.25 15.63
C ALA A 124 12.42 -19.66 16.44
N VAL A 125 12.58 -19.99 17.73
CA VAL A 125 11.47 -20.27 18.63
C VAL A 125 10.67 -18.99 18.91
N ALA A 126 11.33 -17.87 19.18
CA ALA A 126 10.71 -16.57 19.38
C ALA A 126 9.90 -16.15 18.15
N TRP A 127 10.49 -16.26 16.95
CA TRP A 127 9.81 -16.01 15.67
C TRP A 127 8.53 -16.82 15.52
N SER A 128 8.62 -18.14 15.75
CA SER A 128 7.45 -19.02 15.64
C SER A 128 6.34 -18.62 16.61
N ASN A 129 6.68 -18.36 17.88
CA ASN A 129 5.69 -17.98 18.89
C ASN A 129 5.03 -16.65 18.54
N PHE A 130 5.81 -15.64 18.22
CA PHE A 130 5.32 -14.29 17.86
C PHE A 130 4.36 -14.35 16.67
N TYR A 131 4.76 -14.97 15.56
CA TYR A 131 3.90 -15.02 14.37
C TYR A 131 2.67 -15.93 14.55
N ASN A 132 2.70 -16.93 15.43
CA ASN A 132 1.50 -17.69 15.81
C ASN A 132 0.49 -16.78 16.53
N SER A 133 0.93 -15.96 17.50
CA SER A 133 0.06 -14.99 18.19
C SER A 133 -0.52 -13.95 17.20
N VAL A 134 0.31 -13.45 16.27
CA VAL A 134 -0.13 -12.54 15.21
C VAL A 134 -1.19 -13.18 14.30
N LEU A 135 -1.01 -14.44 13.89
CA LEU A 135 -1.97 -15.15 13.05
C LEU A 135 -3.30 -15.41 13.79
N GLU A 136 -3.27 -15.75 15.06
CA GLU A 136 -4.47 -15.87 15.90
C GLU A 136 -5.23 -14.55 15.98
N PHE A 137 -4.52 -13.45 16.23
CA PHE A 137 -5.10 -12.10 16.23
C PHE A 137 -5.72 -11.76 14.86
N ALA A 138 -4.99 -11.99 13.77
CA ALA A 138 -5.47 -11.75 12.41
C ALA A 138 -6.73 -12.58 12.11
N GLY A 139 -6.80 -13.82 12.60
CA GLY A 139 -7.96 -14.71 12.49
C GLY A 139 -9.23 -14.15 13.15
N VAL A 140 -9.09 -13.34 14.21
CA VAL A 140 -10.21 -12.65 14.86
C VAL A 140 -10.63 -11.41 14.09
N VAL A 141 -9.68 -10.59 13.64
CA VAL A 141 -9.95 -9.27 13.05
C VAL A 141 -10.36 -9.35 11.57
N ALA A 142 -9.70 -10.18 10.77
CA ALA A 142 -9.95 -10.26 9.32
C ALA A 142 -11.42 -10.53 8.95
N PRO A 143 -12.17 -11.42 9.62
CA PRO A 143 -13.58 -11.66 9.32
C PRO A 143 -14.51 -10.47 9.60
N THR A 144 -14.03 -9.46 10.32
CA THR A 144 -14.83 -8.25 10.64
C THR A 144 -14.71 -7.16 9.57
N MET A 145 -13.72 -7.23 8.69
CA MET A 145 -13.33 -6.13 7.80
C MET A 145 -14.44 -5.69 6.84
N LEU A 146 -15.32 -6.59 6.40
CA LEU A 146 -16.48 -6.32 5.54
C LEU A 146 -17.81 -6.26 6.32
N LYS A 147 -17.76 -6.13 7.64
CA LYS A 147 -18.94 -6.00 8.51
C LYS A 147 -18.97 -4.62 9.17
N PRO A 148 -20.09 -4.22 9.81
CA PRO A 148 -20.09 -3.07 10.70
C PRO A 148 -18.91 -3.10 11.67
N LEU A 149 -18.39 -1.94 12.05
CA LEU A 149 -17.26 -1.84 12.98
C LEU A 149 -17.61 -2.52 14.31
N PRO A 150 -16.86 -3.52 14.76
CA PRO A 150 -16.95 -3.97 16.14
C PRO A 150 -16.40 -2.87 17.08
N THR A 151 -16.77 -2.92 18.33
CA THR A 151 -16.14 -2.09 19.35
C THR A 151 -14.80 -2.68 19.79
N GLU A 152 -13.97 -1.84 20.40
CA GLU A 152 -12.71 -2.28 21.01
C GLU A 152 -12.94 -3.39 22.03
N SER A 153 -13.95 -3.23 22.89
CA SER A 153 -14.32 -4.21 23.91
C SER A 153 -14.69 -5.57 23.28
N GLU A 154 -15.47 -5.58 22.18
CA GLU A 154 -15.84 -6.82 21.46
C GLU A 154 -14.62 -7.55 20.91
N ILE A 155 -13.64 -6.85 20.34
CA ILE A 155 -12.41 -7.48 19.84
C ILE A 155 -11.56 -8.00 21.01
N ARG A 156 -11.37 -7.15 22.04
CA ARG A 156 -10.57 -7.49 23.22
C ARG A 156 -11.06 -8.75 23.94
N GLU A 157 -12.37 -8.94 24.04
CA GLU A 157 -12.96 -10.14 24.66
C GLU A 157 -12.68 -11.43 23.86
N THR A 158 -12.35 -11.31 22.59
CA THR A 158 -12.15 -12.45 21.69
C THR A 158 -10.67 -12.81 21.49
N VAL A 159 -9.78 -11.84 21.65
CA VAL A 159 -8.32 -12.00 21.48
C VAL A 159 -7.70 -12.51 22.78
N ASP A 160 -6.64 -13.32 22.66
CA ASP A 160 -5.83 -13.70 23.83
C ASP A 160 -5.32 -12.46 24.58
N PRO A 161 -5.45 -12.39 25.92
CA PRO A 161 -5.08 -11.21 26.68
C PRO A 161 -3.61 -10.78 26.57
N LEU A 162 -2.67 -11.73 26.43
CA LEU A 162 -1.24 -11.40 26.27
C LEU A 162 -1.00 -10.83 24.87
N THR A 163 -1.57 -11.47 23.87
CA THR A 163 -1.51 -10.98 22.47
C THR A 163 -2.12 -9.58 22.35
N TRP A 164 -3.23 -9.29 23.05
CA TRP A 164 -3.80 -7.95 23.09
C TRP A 164 -2.83 -6.92 23.68
N VAL A 165 -2.20 -7.22 24.82
CA VAL A 165 -1.20 -6.35 25.42
C VAL A 165 -0.05 -6.10 24.47
N GLU A 166 0.50 -7.14 23.85
CA GLU A 166 1.65 -7.05 22.94
C GLU A 166 1.35 -6.24 21.68
N LEU A 167 0.21 -6.46 21.02
CA LEU A 167 -0.06 -5.87 19.71
C LEU A 167 -0.84 -4.54 19.77
N VAL A 168 -1.55 -4.26 20.88
CA VAL A 168 -2.44 -3.09 21.00
C VAL A 168 -2.06 -2.14 22.11
N GLU A 169 -1.69 -2.65 23.31
CA GLU A 169 -1.41 -1.80 24.48
C GLU A 169 0.08 -1.38 24.59
N ASN A 170 1.01 -2.27 24.25
CA ASN A 170 2.43 -1.94 24.13
C ASN A 170 2.70 -1.22 22.80
N THR A 171 3.79 -0.46 22.71
CA THR A 171 4.32 -0.02 21.43
C THR A 171 4.96 -1.19 20.69
N LEU A 172 4.97 -1.17 19.36
CA LEU A 172 5.60 -2.23 18.57
C LEU A 172 7.07 -2.43 18.96
N GLY A 173 7.80 -1.33 19.20
CA GLY A 173 9.19 -1.39 19.65
C GLY A 173 9.36 -2.14 20.98
N GLN A 174 8.47 -1.90 21.97
CA GLN A 174 8.50 -2.64 23.22
C GLN A 174 8.24 -4.13 22.99
N THR A 175 7.22 -4.47 22.21
CA THR A 175 6.87 -5.85 21.89
C THR A 175 8.01 -6.57 21.18
N LEU A 176 8.71 -5.91 20.25
CA LEU A 176 9.87 -6.50 19.57
C LEU A 176 11.04 -6.74 20.52
N HIS A 177 11.29 -5.81 21.46
CA HIS A 177 12.35 -6.00 22.47
C HIS A 177 12.03 -7.11 23.47
N ASP A 178 10.75 -7.33 23.78
CA ASP A 178 10.34 -8.38 24.72
C ASP A 178 10.37 -9.78 24.05
N ASN A 179 10.19 -9.87 22.73
CA ASN A 179 10.10 -11.13 22.01
C ASN A 179 11.41 -11.55 21.33
N PHE A 180 12.22 -10.62 20.82
CA PHE A 180 13.41 -10.91 20.00
C PHE A 180 14.70 -10.40 20.62
N PHE A 181 15.81 -11.07 20.34
CA PHE A 181 17.12 -10.71 20.85
C PHE A 181 17.96 -9.97 19.80
N ASP A 182 17.95 -10.46 18.56
CA ASP A 182 18.79 -9.97 17.47
C ASP A 182 18.22 -8.68 16.85
N ASP A 183 19.11 -7.72 16.55
CA ASP A 183 18.74 -6.41 16.00
C ASP A 183 18.22 -6.49 14.57
N LEU A 184 18.80 -7.40 13.75
CA LEU A 184 18.35 -7.57 12.37
C LEU A 184 16.97 -8.24 12.32
N VAL A 185 16.72 -9.24 13.17
CA VAL A 185 15.42 -9.92 13.28
C VAL A 185 14.33 -8.94 13.70
N LYS A 186 14.60 -8.08 14.72
CA LYS A 186 13.67 -7.01 15.11
C LYS A 186 13.38 -6.06 13.96
N GLY A 187 14.40 -5.69 13.19
CA GLY A 187 14.27 -4.80 12.03
C GLY A 187 13.39 -5.38 10.94
N VAL A 188 13.59 -6.65 10.58
CA VAL A 188 12.76 -7.36 9.58
C VAL A 188 11.28 -7.38 9.98
N VAL A 189 10.98 -7.54 11.28
CA VAL A 189 9.59 -7.49 11.78
C VAL A 189 9.08 -6.05 11.81
N LEU A 190 9.91 -5.07 12.25
CA LEU A 190 9.52 -3.67 12.37
C LEU A 190 9.14 -3.05 11.03
N THR A 191 9.79 -3.43 9.94
CA THR A 191 9.54 -2.91 8.60
C THR A 191 8.04 -2.92 8.24
N ASP A 192 7.31 -4.00 8.58
CA ASP A 192 5.87 -4.10 8.35
C ASP A 192 5.06 -3.01 9.08
N GLY A 193 5.59 -2.43 10.15
CA GLY A 193 5.01 -1.30 10.88
C GLY A 193 5.33 0.08 10.29
N LEU A 194 6.20 0.16 9.29
CA LEU A 194 6.72 1.43 8.76
C LEU A 194 6.30 1.71 7.32
N ILE A 195 5.80 0.71 6.59
CA ILE A 195 5.44 0.85 5.18
C ILE A 195 4.28 1.84 5.00
N GLY A 196 4.57 2.97 4.36
CA GLY A 196 3.59 4.04 4.15
C GLY A 196 3.38 4.96 5.34
N THR A 197 4.00 4.69 6.49
CA THR A 197 3.84 5.46 7.74
C THR A 197 5.18 6.04 8.19
N PHE A 198 5.25 7.36 8.37
CA PHE A 198 6.44 8.01 8.93
C PHE A 198 6.32 8.07 10.45
N THR A 199 6.92 7.10 11.12
CA THR A 199 6.77 6.91 12.57
C THR A 199 7.99 6.18 13.16
N SER A 200 8.16 6.25 14.48
CA SER A 200 9.07 5.42 15.27
C SER A 200 8.38 4.12 15.69
N ALA A 201 9.16 3.09 15.99
CA ALA A 201 8.70 1.85 16.62
C ALA A 201 8.00 2.09 17.98
N HIS A 202 8.27 3.23 18.62
CA HIS A 202 7.70 3.61 19.92
C HIS A 202 6.43 4.48 19.81
N ASP A 203 5.85 4.62 18.62
CA ASP A 203 4.56 5.28 18.37
C ASP A 203 3.52 4.25 17.95
N TYR A 204 2.30 4.36 18.47
CA TYR A 204 1.18 3.45 18.12
C TYR A 204 0.81 3.44 16.62
N ALA A 205 1.24 4.45 15.86
CA ALA A 205 1.07 4.42 14.41
C ALA A 205 1.80 3.24 13.76
N ALA A 206 2.94 2.80 14.33
CA ALA A 206 3.65 1.60 13.89
C ALA A 206 2.83 0.33 14.15
N ASN A 207 2.20 0.23 15.34
CA ASN A 207 1.32 -0.91 15.66
C ASN A 207 0.17 -1.03 14.66
N ILE A 208 -0.49 0.09 14.36
CA ILE A 208 -1.65 0.08 13.45
C ILE A 208 -1.20 -0.30 12.04
N CYS A 209 -0.08 0.25 11.55
CA CYS A 209 0.49 -0.12 10.26
C CYS A 209 0.84 -1.62 10.21
N PHE A 210 1.52 -2.12 11.24
CA PHE A 210 1.88 -3.54 11.38
C PHE A 210 0.65 -4.45 11.32
N LEU A 211 -0.43 -4.11 12.03
CA LEU A 211 -1.68 -4.87 11.98
C LEU A 211 -2.26 -4.96 10.56
N TYR A 212 -2.32 -3.83 9.84
CA TYR A 212 -2.82 -3.83 8.46
C TYR A 212 -1.95 -4.68 7.52
N HIS A 213 -0.64 -4.82 7.79
CA HIS A 213 0.23 -5.71 7.04
C HIS A 213 -0.08 -7.19 7.27
N LEU A 214 -0.56 -7.55 8.46
CA LEU A 214 -0.69 -8.93 8.91
C LEU A 214 -2.13 -9.46 8.96
N ILE A 215 -3.15 -8.60 8.86
CA ILE A 215 -4.56 -9.02 8.90
C ILE A 215 -5.02 -9.69 7.59
N GLY A 216 -4.42 -9.34 6.45
CA GLY A 216 -4.92 -9.66 5.10
C GLY A 216 -5.40 -11.09 4.94
N ASN A 217 -6.71 -11.27 4.69
CA ASN A 217 -7.40 -12.58 4.59
C ASN A 217 -7.11 -13.53 5.76
N GLY A 218 -6.72 -13.01 6.93
CA GLY A 218 -6.36 -13.81 8.12
C GLY A 218 -5.00 -14.50 8.04
N THR A 219 -4.20 -14.25 7.01
CA THR A 219 -2.89 -14.88 6.80
C THR A 219 -1.74 -13.89 6.67
N GLY A 220 -2.05 -12.62 6.41
CA GLY A 220 -1.06 -11.57 6.18
C GLY A 220 -0.18 -11.77 4.94
N GLU A 221 -0.54 -12.69 4.04
CA GLU A 221 0.28 -12.99 2.88
C GLU A 221 0.23 -11.87 1.83
N TRP A 222 1.38 -11.32 1.49
CA TRP A 222 1.57 -10.37 0.40
C TRP A 222 1.79 -11.11 -0.93
N LYS A 223 0.76 -11.10 -1.78
CA LYS A 223 0.71 -11.84 -3.04
C LYS A 223 1.01 -10.93 -4.22
N VAL A 224 1.57 -11.52 -5.27
CA VAL A 224 1.84 -10.86 -6.55
C VAL A 224 0.57 -10.89 -7.42
N PRO A 225 0.05 -9.72 -7.86
CA PRO A 225 -1.08 -9.68 -8.78
C PRO A 225 -0.63 -10.11 -10.18
N LYS A 226 -1.26 -11.15 -10.73
CA LYS A 226 -0.97 -11.61 -12.09
C LYS A 226 -1.35 -10.55 -13.12
N GLY A 227 -0.42 -10.15 -13.97
CA GLY A 227 -0.58 -9.04 -14.91
C GLY A 227 -0.32 -7.65 -14.30
N GLY A 228 0.21 -7.59 -13.08
CA GLY A 228 0.47 -6.37 -12.33
C GLY A 228 -0.78 -5.78 -11.66
N MET A 229 -0.59 -4.69 -10.92
CA MET A 229 -1.67 -4.04 -10.17
C MET A 229 -2.79 -3.53 -11.07
N GLY A 230 -2.46 -3.09 -12.29
CA GLY A 230 -3.46 -2.63 -13.26
C GLY A 230 -4.48 -3.69 -13.67
N ALA A 231 -4.15 -4.99 -13.55
CA ALA A 231 -5.10 -6.06 -13.84
C ALA A 231 -6.35 -6.01 -12.94
N LEU A 232 -6.22 -5.57 -11.69
CA LEU A 232 -7.36 -5.34 -10.80
C LEU A 232 -8.27 -4.21 -11.33
N ILE A 233 -7.67 -3.13 -11.83
CA ILE A 233 -8.42 -2.00 -12.38
C ILE A 233 -9.11 -2.37 -13.68
N ASP A 234 -8.41 -3.11 -14.57
CA ASP A 234 -8.98 -3.59 -15.83
C ASP A 234 -10.25 -4.44 -15.56
N GLU A 235 -10.21 -5.32 -14.54
CA GLU A 235 -11.36 -6.15 -14.14
C GLU A 235 -12.47 -5.36 -13.46
N LEU A 236 -12.15 -4.42 -12.59
CA LEU A 236 -13.14 -3.55 -11.94
C LEU A 236 -13.82 -2.64 -12.98
N GLU A 237 -13.07 -2.11 -13.96
CA GLU A 237 -13.65 -1.33 -15.07
C GLU A 237 -14.60 -2.18 -15.92
N ARG A 238 -14.16 -3.38 -16.32
CA ARG A 238 -15.00 -4.34 -17.05
C ARG A 238 -16.32 -4.57 -16.29
N ARG A 239 -16.22 -4.83 -14.99
CA ARG A 239 -17.38 -5.11 -14.16
C ARG A 239 -18.29 -3.90 -13.99
N CYS A 240 -17.75 -2.70 -13.78
CA CYS A 240 -18.52 -1.47 -13.75
C CYS A 240 -19.32 -1.26 -15.06
N ARG A 241 -18.67 -1.48 -16.21
CA ARG A 241 -19.33 -1.34 -17.52
C ARG A 241 -20.46 -2.35 -17.71
N GLU A 242 -20.25 -3.62 -17.36
CA GLU A 242 -21.28 -4.66 -17.41
C GLU A 242 -22.50 -4.35 -16.54
N LEU A 243 -22.28 -3.70 -15.40
CA LEU A 243 -23.33 -3.29 -14.47
C LEU A 243 -23.98 -1.95 -14.83
N GLY A 244 -23.54 -1.32 -15.94
CA GLY A 244 -24.13 -0.06 -16.41
C GLY A 244 -23.68 1.19 -15.63
N VAL A 245 -22.55 1.12 -14.89
CA VAL A 245 -21.94 2.27 -14.24
C VAL A 245 -21.43 3.25 -15.29
N GLU A 246 -21.81 4.51 -15.17
CA GLU A 246 -21.26 5.58 -16.02
C GLU A 246 -19.93 6.08 -15.42
N ILE A 247 -18.85 6.08 -16.21
CA ILE A 247 -17.54 6.59 -15.80
C ILE A 247 -17.16 7.75 -16.71
N LYS A 248 -16.85 8.90 -16.11
CA LYS A 248 -16.37 10.11 -16.82
C LYS A 248 -14.96 10.46 -16.34
N THR A 249 -14.00 10.36 -17.25
CA THR A 249 -12.63 10.84 -17.04
C THR A 249 -12.47 12.29 -17.46
N GLU A 250 -11.38 12.95 -17.05
CA GLU A 250 -11.12 14.38 -17.27
C GLU A 250 -12.24 15.27 -16.69
N VAL A 251 -12.89 14.81 -15.60
CA VAL A 251 -13.96 15.52 -14.90
C VAL A 251 -13.57 15.71 -13.44
N GLU A 252 -13.26 16.95 -13.06
CA GLU A 252 -12.86 17.32 -11.72
C GLU A 252 -14.04 17.84 -10.90
N ALA A 253 -14.32 17.27 -9.73
CA ALA A 253 -15.27 17.80 -8.77
C ALA A 253 -14.77 19.13 -8.18
N ILE A 254 -15.57 20.18 -8.29
CA ILE A 254 -15.22 21.53 -7.83
C ILE A 254 -15.95 21.88 -6.52
N THR A 255 -17.24 21.58 -6.44
CA THR A 255 -18.04 21.79 -5.23
C THR A 255 -19.05 20.66 -5.04
N VAL A 256 -19.26 20.29 -3.79
CA VAL A 256 -20.23 19.30 -3.35
C VAL A 256 -21.08 19.93 -2.25
N LYS A 257 -22.41 19.88 -2.38
CA LYS A 257 -23.33 20.44 -1.41
C LYS A 257 -24.42 19.44 -1.05
N ASP A 258 -24.45 19.02 0.20
CA ASP A 258 -25.61 18.33 0.76
C ASP A 258 -26.73 19.35 1.02
N VAL A 259 -27.88 19.12 0.42
CA VAL A 259 -29.08 19.98 0.56
C VAL A 259 -30.17 19.28 1.38
N GLY A 260 -29.84 18.23 2.11
CA GLY A 260 -30.72 17.47 3.00
C GLY A 260 -31.49 16.35 2.32
N THR A 261 -31.98 16.58 1.11
CA THR A 261 -32.73 15.57 0.31
C THR A 261 -31.87 14.94 -0.79
N SER A 262 -30.78 15.60 -1.19
CA SER A 262 -29.88 15.17 -2.25
C SER A 262 -28.53 15.85 -2.09
N VAL A 263 -27.54 15.41 -2.89
CA VAL A 263 -26.23 16.01 -3.00
C VAL A 263 -26.07 16.61 -4.40
N ASN A 264 -25.71 17.90 -4.46
CA ASN A 264 -25.43 18.61 -5.71
C ASN A 264 -23.92 18.69 -5.92
N THR A 265 -23.43 18.15 -7.03
CA THR A 265 -22.03 18.18 -7.43
C THR A 265 -21.84 19.08 -8.64
N THR A 266 -21.02 20.13 -8.50
CA THR A 266 -20.51 20.89 -9.64
C THR A 266 -19.13 20.38 -9.97
N ALA A 267 -18.93 20.06 -11.24
CA ALA A 267 -17.65 19.56 -11.76
C ALA A 267 -17.23 20.36 -13.00
N LYS A 268 -15.98 20.23 -13.39
CA LYS A 268 -15.41 20.83 -14.59
C LYS A 268 -14.87 19.74 -15.51
N ASN A 269 -15.28 19.74 -16.76
CA ASN A 269 -14.63 18.97 -17.79
C ASN A 269 -13.29 19.62 -18.11
N LEU A 270 -12.17 18.93 -17.87
CA LEU A 270 -10.83 19.47 -18.00
C LEU A 270 -10.39 19.60 -19.47
N ALA A 271 -10.95 18.78 -20.37
CA ALA A 271 -10.65 18.85 -21.80
C ALA A 271 -11.35 20.03 -22.49
N THR A 272 -12.61 20.34 -22.10
CA THR A 272 -13.41 21.40 -22.75
C THR A 272 -13.51 22.67 -21.92
N GLY A 273 -13.23 22.61 -20.61
CA GLY A 273 -13.45 23.72 -19.67
C GLY A 273 -14.91 23.90 -19.24
N GLU A 274 -15.84 23.08 -19.72
CA GLU A 274 -17.26 23.16 -19.47
C GLU A 274 -17.61 22.83 -18.00
N ALA A 275 -18.53 23.60 -17.42
CA ALA A 275 -19.09 23.30 -16.11
C ALA A 275 -20.18 22.22 -16.24
N LEU A 276 -20.06 21.18 -15.43
CA LEU A 276 -21.01 20.06 -15.36
C LEU A 276 -21.73 20.09 -14.00
N HIS A 277 -22.98 19.67 -13.99
CA HIS A 277 -23.82 19.63 -12.79
C HIS A 277 -24.48 18.25 -12.68
N PHE A 278 -24.31 17.64 -11.51
CA PHE A 278 -24.88 16.33 -11.18
C PHE A 278 -25.68 16.45 -9.88
N THR A 279 -26.80 15.72 -9.81
CA THR A 279 -27.58 15.56 -8.58
C THR A 279 -27.65 14.08 -8.24
N SER A 280 -27.39 13.73 -6.98
CA SER A 280 -27.48 12.35 -6.48
C SER A 280 -28.15 12.31 -5.11
N GLU A 281 -28.65 11.13 -4.71
CA GLU A 281 -29.16 10.94 -3.35
C GLU A 281 -28.03 10.87 -2.35
N VAL A 282 -26.90 10.23 -2.72
CA VAL A 282 -25.69 10.13 -1.91
C VAL A 282 -24.44 10.42 -2.75
N LEU A 283 -23.33 10.77 -2.08
CA LEU A 283 -22.01 10.89 -2.69
C LEU A 283 -20.99 10.07 -1.91
N LEU A 284 -20.14 9.34 -2.64
CA LEU A 284 -19.01 8.62 -2.08
C LEU A 284 -17.71 9.30 -2.52
N ALA A 285 -16.92 9.75 -1.54
CA ALA A 285 -15.64 10.42 -1.76
C ALA A 285 -14.50 9.40 -1.72
N ASN A 286 -14.03 9.00 -2.90
CA ASN A 286 -12.81 8.21 -3.05
C ASN A 286 -11.56 9.08 -3.30
N CYS A 287 -11.66 10.35 -3.01
CA CYS A 287 -10.55 11.29 -2.88
C CYS A 287 -10.10 11.40 -1.41
N SER A 288 -8.98 12.07 -1.17
CA SER A 288 -8.53 12.29 0.21
C SER A 288 -9.50 13.17 1.01
N PRO A 289 -9.53 13.02 2.35
CA PRO A 289 -10.32 13.90 3.23
C PRO A 289 -10.01 15.39 3.03
N GLN A 290 -8.77 15.76 2.73
CA GLN A 290 -8.37 17.15 2.47
C GLN A 290 -8.97 17.69 1.15
N VAL A 291 -9.06 16.84 0.14
CA VAL A 291 -9.79 17.21 -1.10
C VAL A 291 -11.28 17.34 -0.80
N LEU A 292 -11.86 16.42 -0.02
CA LEU A 292 -13.27 16.48 0.39
C LEU A 292 -13.55 17.75 1.22
N GLU A 293 -12.66 18.14 2.14
CA GLU A 293 -12.79 19.41 2.87
C GLU A 293 -12.85 20.61 1.92
N LYS A 294 -11.95 20.65 0.94
CA LYS A 294 -11.90 21.73 -0.07
C LYS A 294 -13.19 21.83 -0.88
N ILE A 295 -13.79 20.71 -1.29
CA ILE A 295 -14.94 20.70 -2.21
C ILE A 295 -16.30 20.67 -1.47
N ALA A 296 -16.36 20.15 -0.24
CA ALA A 296 -17.60 19.95 0.52
C ALA A 296 -17.62 20.67 1.88
N GLY A 297 -16.51 21.21 2.36
CA GLY A 297 -16.40 21.83 3.68
C GLY A 297 -16.45 20.83 4.86
N ILE A 298 -16.31 19.54 4.59
CA ILE A 298 -16.26 18.50 5.62
C ILE A 298 -14.84 18.48 6.18
N LYS A 299 -14.68 18.78 7.48
CA LYS A 299 -13.37 18.91 8.14
C LYS A 299 -12.53 17.65 7.99
N ALA A 300 -11.33 17.81 7.45
CA ALA A 300 -10.34 16.74 7.32
C ALA A 300 -9.52 16.56 8.61
N PRO A 301 -8.97 15.37 8.85
CA PRO A 301 -7.93 15.18 9.87
C PRO A 301 -6.66 15.97 9.53
N ALA A 302 -5.74 16.08 10.50
CA ALA A 302 -4.45 16.72 10.27
C ALA A 302 -3.69 16.05 9.12
N LEU A 303 -2.97 16.89 8.34
CA LEU A 303 -2.06 16.37 7.30
C LEU A 303 -0.93 15.57 7.93
N ARG A 304 -0.60 14.48 7.26
CA ARG A 304 0.56 13.64 7.58
C ARG A 304 1.41 13.44 6.33
N ASP A 305 2.71 13.46 6.50
CA ASP A 305 3.63 13.22 5.39
C ASP A 305 3.55 11.77 4.91
N GLY A 306 3.56 11.56 3.61
CA GLY A 306 3.94 10.29 3.02
C GLY A 306 5.43 10.02 3.28
N SER A 307 5.79 8.78 3.52
CA SER A 307 7.09 8.42 4.08
C SER A 307 8.06 7.79 3.09
N GLN A 308 7.68 7.61 1.81
CA GLN A 308 8.44 6.74 0.92
C GLN A 308 8.73 7.36 -0.44
N LEU A 309 10.01 7.33 -0.82
CA LEU A 309 10.42 7.48 -2.20
C LEU A 309 10.38 6.11 -2.88
N LYS A 310 9.78 6.03 -4.06
CA LYS A 310 9.67 4.79 -4.84
C LYS A 310 10.59 4.82 -6.04
N ILE A 311 11.31 3.70 -6.29
CA ILE A 311 12.13 3.50 -7.49
C ILE A 311 11.62 2.28 -8.24
N ASN A 312 11.28 2.44 -9.53
CA ASN A 312 10.98 1.36 -10.44
C ASN A 312 12.12 1.17 -11.43
N MET A 313 12.56 -0.05 -11.64
CA MET A 313 13.66 -0.41 -12.52
C MET A 313 13.28 -1.56 -13.44
N VAL A 314 13.86 -1.57 -14.66
CA VAL A 314 13.91 -2.76 -15.51
C VAL A 314 15.36 -3.19 -15.65
N LEU A 315 15.62 -4.46 -15.38
CA LEU A 315 16.95 -5.06 -15.33
C LEU A 315 17.12 -6.01 -16.53
N LYS A 316 18.34 -6.10 -17.07
CA LYS A 316 18.71 -7.07 -18.12
C LYS A 316 18.89 -8.48 -17.57
N GLU A 317 19.25 -8.58 -16.31
CA GLU A 317 19.48 -9.80 -15.55
C GLU A 317 19.34 -9.48 -14.05
N LEU A 318 19.19 -10.50 -13.20
CA LEU A 318 19.19 -10.31 -11.75
C LEU A 318 20.60 -9.98 -11.22
N PRO A 319 20.72 -9.03 -10.28
CA PRO A 319 21.99 -8.67 -9.69
C PRO A 319 22.61 -9.84 -8.89
N GLN A 320 23.90 -10.08 -9.08
CA GLN A 320 24.66 -11.04 -8.27
C GLN A 320 25.00 -10.43 -6.91
N LEU A 321 24.83 -11.22 -5.85
CA LEU A 321 25.07 -10.80 -4.47
C LEU A 321 26.45 -11.26 -3.98
N LYS A 322 27.10 -10.43 -3.16
CA LYS A 322 28.39 -10.74 -2.52
C LYS A 322 28.29 -11.96 -1.60
N SER A 323 27.14 -12.17 -0.96
CA SER A 323 26.87 -13.36 -0.13
C SER A 323 26.90 -14.68 -0.89
N GLY A 324 26.91 -14.64 -2.23
CA GLY A 324 26.93 -15.82 -3.09
C GLY A 324 25.63 -16.61 -3.15
N ILE A 325 24.54 -16.13 -2.51
CA ILE A 325 23.21 -16.73 -2.65
C ILE A 325 22.72 -16.59 -4.09
N ASP A 326 21.93 -17.56 -4.54
CA ASP A 326 21.25 -17.48 -5.83
C ASP A 326 20.34 -16.24 -5.89
N PRO A 327 20.52 -15.32 -6.85
CA PRO A 327 19.71 -14.14 -7.00
C PRO A 327 18.21 -14.43 -7.16
N GLU A 328 17.84 -15.51 -7.86
CA GLU A 328 16.43 -15.91 -8.00
C GLU A 328 15.79 -16.17 -6.63
N LYS A 329 16.57 -16.73 -5.71
CA LYS A 329 16.13 -16.99 -4.35
C LYS A 329 16.09 -15.73 -3.49
N ALA A 330 17.15 -14.91 -3.55
CA ALA A 330 17.25 -13.70 -2.75
C ALA A 330 16.15 -12.67 -3.10
N PHE A 331 15.84 -12.52 -4.40
CA PHE A 331 14.82 -11.58 -4.87
C PHE A 331 13.41 -12.18 -5.02
N ALA A 332 13.20 -13.46 -4.67
CA ALA A 332 11.88 -14.09 -4.74
C ALA A 332 10.89 -13.56 -3.69
N GLY A 333 11.41 -13.08 -2.56
CA GLY A 333 10.66 -12.44 -1.48
C GLY A 333 10.80 -10.93 -1.46
N THR A 334 10.64 -10.34 -0.28
CA THR A 334 11.03 -8.97 0.00
C THR A 334 12.54 -8.94 0.25
N PHE A 335 13.26 -8.14 -0.51
CA PHE A 335 14.70 -7.96 -0.31
C PHE A 335 14.91 -6.67 0.48
N HIS A 336 15.51 -6.77 1.67
CA HIS A 336 15.71 -5.67 2.61
C HIS A 336 17.15 -5.21 2.62
N ILE A 337 17.41 -3.91 2.73
CA ILE A 337 18.74 -3.36 2.97
C ILE A 337 18.67 -2.28 4.05
N ASP A 338 19.71 -2.22 4.88
CA ASP A 338 19.86 -1.20 5.93
C ASP A 338 18.68 -1.18 6.92
N GLU A 339 18.06 -2.33 7.17
CA GLU A 339 16.83 -2.48 7.96
C GLU A 339 17.04 -3.25 9.27
N SER A 340 18.19 -3.13 9.95
CA SER A 340 18.24 -3.49 11.36
C SER A 340 17.35 -2.53 12.18
N TYR A 341 16.89 -2.94 13.35
CA TYR A 341 16.07 -2.09 14.22
C TYR A 341 16.74 -0.74 14.49
N PHE A 342 18.03 -0.76 14.80
CA PHE A 342 18.80 0.44 15.03
C PHE A 342 18.89 1.35 13.79
N GLN A 343 19.08 0.79 12.60
CA GLN A 343 19.14 1.56 11.36
C GLN A 343 17.80 2.23 11.05
N LEU A 344 16.68 1.52 11.22
CA LEU A 344 15.32 2.04 11.05
C LEU A 344 15.03 3.21 12.00
N GLU A 345 15.27 3.04 13.30
CA GLU A 345 15.05 4.11 14.29
C GLU A 345 15.99 5.31 14.06
N ARG A 346 17.25 5.08 13.71
CA ARG A 346 18.19 6.15 13.37
C ARG A 346 17.73 6.94 12.15
N ALA A 347 17.30 6.26 11.09
CA ALA A 347 16.79 6.92 9.89
C ALA A 347 15.55 7.77 10.18
N PHE A 348 14.63 7.26 11.01
CA PHE A 348 13.49 8.03 11.49
C PHE A 348 13.93 9.27 12.28
N GLU A 349 14.86 9.12 13.23
CA GLU A 349 15.37 10.22 14.05
C GLU A 349 16.04 11.32 13.20
N GLU A 350 16.85 10.95 12.21
CA GLU A 350 17.49 11.89 11.30
C GLU A 350 16.45 12.63 10.43
N ALA A 351 15.50 11.89 9.84
CA ALA A 351 14.46 12.46 8.99
C ALA A 351 13.49 13.36 9.78
N SER A 352 13.13 13.00 11.01
CA SER A 352 12.28 13.83 11.90
C SER A 352 12.92 15.17 12.26
N LYS A 353 14.25 15.25 12.21
CA LYS A 353 15.03 16.49 12.38
C LYS A 353 15.27 17.25 11.06
N GLY A 354 14.62 16.83 9.96
CA GLY A 354 14.75 17.44 8.63
C GLY A 354 16.07 17.10 7.92
N LYS A 355 16.75 16.04 8.31
CA LYS A 355 17.98 15.57 7.66
C LYS A 355 17.68 14.38 6.77
N ILE A 356 18.31 14.32 5.59
CA ILE A 356 18.31 13.09 4.79
C ILE A 356 19.05 12.02 5.58
N PRO A 357 18.43 10.85 5.83
CA PRO A 357 19.07 9.77 6.57
C PRO A 357 20.44 9.41 6.00
N SER A 358 21.38 9.12 6.90
CA SER A 358 22.74 8.72 6.53
C SER A 358 22.77 7.39 5.78
N GLU A 359 21.97 6.43 6.23
CA GLU A 359 21.61 5.19 5.56
C GLU A 359 20.12 5.23 5.30
N ILE A 360 19.67 4.71 4.17
CA ILE A 360 18.26 4.75 3.78
C ILE A 360 17.72 3.33 3.76
N PRO A 361 17.04 2.90 4.83
CA PRO A 361 16.40 1.60 4.87
C PRO A 361 15.48 1.43 3.67
N SER A 362 15.55 0.27 3.03
CA SER A 362 14.79 0.07 1.80
C SER A 362 14.39 -1.38 1.62
N GLU A 363 13.15 -1.58 1.20
CA GLU A 363 12.64 -2.87 0.77
C GLU A 363 12.43 -2.89 -0.75
N MET A 364 12.59 -4.06 -1.36
CA MET A 364 12.41 -4.19 -2.79
C MET A 364 11.82 -5.53 -3.22
N TYR A 365 11.23 -5.53 -4.42
CA TYR A 365 10.42 -6.62 -4.94
C TYR A 365 10.70 -6.86 -6.41
N CYS A 366 10.97 -8.11 -6.76
CA CYS A 366 11.10 -8.56 -8.14
C CYS A 366 9.82 -9.26 -8.60
N HIS A 367 8.86 -8.50 -9.12
CA HIS A 367 7.55 -9.02 -9.57
C HIS A 367 7.70 -10.17 -10.59
N THR A 368 8.63 -10.04 -11.52
CA THR A 368 8.82 -10.97 -12.64
C THR A 368 9.33 -12.34 -12.27
N LEU A 369 9.87 -12.55 -11.07
CA LEU A 369 10.20 -13.87 -10.55
C LEU A 369 8.95 -14.70 -10.23
N THR A 370 7.86 -14.05 -9.83
CA THR A 370 6.59 -14.72 -9.55
C THR A 370 5.64 -14.64 -10.74
N ASP A 371 5.56 -13.48 -11.39
CA ASP A 371 4.71 -13.26 -12.58
C ASP A 371 5.47 -12.51 -13.67
N PRO A 372 6.04 -13.21 -14.65
CA PRO A 372 6.72 -12.59 -15.79
C PRO A 372 5.76 -12.03 -16.84
N SER A 373 4.42 -12.18 -16.67
CA SER A 373 3.44 -11.77 -17.70
C SER A 373 3.37 -10.26 -17.92
N ILE A 374 3.91 -9.45 -17.01
CA ILE A 374 4.04 -8.00 -17.16
C ILE A 374 5.12 -7.57 -18.17
N LEU A 375 5.95 -8.50 -18.64
CA LEU A 375 6.94 -8.30 -19.71
C LEU A 375 6.42 -8.89 -21.03
N SER A 376 6.83 -8.30 -22.16
CA SER A 376 6.67 -8.95 -23.45
C SER A 376 7.39 -10.29 -23.51
N SER A 377 6.98 -11.17 -24.47
CA SER A 377 7.68 -12.45 -24.68
C SER A 377 9.16 -12.25 -24.99
N GLU A 378 9.49 -11.23 -25.79
CA GLU A 378 10.87 -10.92 -26.15
C GLU A 378 11.74 -10.58 -24.93
N LEU A 379 11.26 -9.73 -24.01
CA LEU A 379 12.00 -9.38 -22.80
C LEU A 379 12.14 -10.58 -21.85
N ARG A 380 11.11 -11.41 -21.74
CA ARG A 380 11.18 -12.65 -20.95
C ARG A 380 12.21 -13.62 -21.49
N ASP A 381 12.21 -13.86 -22.81
CA ASP A 381 13.15 -14.78 -23.47
C ASP A 381 14.60 -14.30 -23.36
N GLN A 382 14.81 -12.99 -23.18
CA GLN A 382 16.12 -12.37 -22.92
C GLN A 382 16.51 -12.35 -21.44
N GLY A 383 15.66 -12.82 -20.52
CA GLY A 383 15.95 -12.88 -19.08
C GLY A 383 15.83 -11.54 -18.36
N PHE A 384 15.02 -10.61 -18.88
CA PHE A 384 14.77 -9.32 -18.21
C PHE A 384 13.91 -9.49 -16.95
N HIS A 385 14.16 -8.62 -15.99
CA HIS A 385 13.41 -8.56 -14.72
C HIS A 385 12.97 -7.14 -14.39
N THR A 386 12.04 -7.02 -13.46
CA THR A 386 11.66 -5.74 -12.87
C THR A 386 12.06 -5.72 -11.40
N LEU A 387 12.52 -4.57 -10.92
CA LEU A 387 12.78 -4.37 -9.50
C LEU A 387 12.09 -3.08 -9.05
N THR A 388 11.23 -3.20 -8.03
CA THR A 388 10.57 -2.06 -7.38
C THR A 388 11.14 -1.92 -5.99
N LEU A 389 11.57 -0.69 -5.63
CA LEU A 389 12.19 -0.36 -4.35
C LEU A 389 11.40 0.76 -3.67
N PHE A 390 11.22 0.64 -2.36
CA PHE A 390 10.70 1.66 -1.46
C PHE A 390 11.77 2.06 -0.46
N ALA A 391 12.17 3.33 -0.51
CA ALA A 391 13.09 3.93 0.45
C ALA A 391 12.28 4.47 1.63
N LEU A 392 12.47 3.90 2.81
CA LEU A 392 11.76 4.25 4.02
C LEU A 392 12.30 5.56 4.63
N HIS A 393 11.50 6.17 5.50
CA HIS A 393 11.86 7.39 6.23
C HIS A 393 12.36 8.53 5.33
N THR A 394 11.73 8.67 4.16
CA THR A 394 11.95 9.77 3.24
C THR A 394 10.70 10.66 3.13
N PRO A 395 10.27 11.30 4.26
CA PRO A 395 9.02 12.04 4.32
C PRO A 395 8.98 13.24 3.37
N ALA A 396 7.77 13.63 2.97
CA ALA A 396 7.54 14.74 2.06
C ALA A 396 8.22 16.05 2.51
N ALA A 397 8.32 16.27 3.82
CA ALA A 397 8.96 17.46 4.40
C ALA A 397 10.43 17.64 3.98
N LEU A 398 11.16 16.56 3.73
CA LEU A 398 12.55 16.64 3.26
C LEU A 398 12.67 17.35 1.90
N PHE A 399 11.66 17.26 1.07
CA PHE A 399 11.66 17.78 -0.31
C PHE A 399 11.16 19.23 -0.42
N ASP A 400 10.62 19.82 0.66
CA ASP A 400 9.94 21.12 0.62
C ASP A 400 10.85 22.29 0.22
N GLN A 401 12.14 22.25 0.59
CA GLN A 401 13.07 23.36 0.31
C GLN A 401 13.77 23.24 -1.04
N ASN A 402 14.15 22.02 -1.44
CA ASN A 402 14.89 21.79 -2.69
C ASN A 402 14.60 20.37 -3.21
N HIS A 403 13.45 20.22 -3.84
CA HIS A 403 12.94 18.95 -4.33
C HIS A 403 13.97 18.15 -5.13
N ASP A 404 14.55 18.75 -6.17
CA ASP A 404 15.40 18.04 -7.12
C ASP A 404 16.74 17.61 -6.51
N ALA A 405 17.36 18.46 -5.69
CA ALA A 405 18.59 18.12 -5.02
C ALA A 405 18.38 17.02 -3.96
N VAL A 406 17.29 17.10 -3.18
CA VAL A 406 16.95 16.08 -2.18
C VAL A 406 16.61 14.76 -2.85
N LYS A 407 15.83 14.78 -3.93
CA LYS A 407 15.51 13.59 -4.73
C LYS A 407 16.78 12.91 -5.26
N ALA A 408 17.71 13.69 -5.82
CA ALA A 408 18.97 13.18 -6.33
C ALA A 408 19.84 12.57 -5.22
N GLU A 409 19.96 13.24 -4.07
CA GLU A 409 20.77 12.76 -2.94
C GLU A 409 20.18 11.50 -2.30
N ILE A 410 18.85 11.45 -2.06
CA ILE A 410 18.17 10.26 -1.54
C ILE A 410 18.35 9.09 -2.51
N THR A 411 18.10 9.30 -3.81
CA THR A 411 18.29 8.26 -4.83
C THR A 411 19.72 7.74 -4.82
N LYS A 412 20.71 8.63 -4.76
CA LYS A 412 22.13 8.27 -4.71
C LYS A 412 22.46 7.42 -3.49
N ARG A 413 22.00 7.81 -2.28
CA ARG A 413 22.25 7.05 -1.04
C ARG A 413 21.57 5.69 -1.08
N THR A 414 20.31 5.62 -1.50
CA THR A 414 19.56 4.38 -1.64
C THR A 414 20.27 3.38 -2.57
N LEU A 415 20.69 3.85 -3.76
CA LEU A 415 21.42 2.98 -4.70
C LEU A 415 22.84 2.63 -4.19
N ALA A 416 23.47 3.48 -3.41
CA ALA A 416 24.76 3.18 -2.78
C ALA A 416 24.60 2.07 -1.74
N GLY A 417 23.62 2.17 -0.82
CA GLY A 417 23.31 1.10 0.14
C GLY A 417 23.02 -0.23 -0.54
N LEU A 418 22.22 -0.23 -1.62
CA LEU A 418 22.01 -1.46 -2.41
C LEU A 418 23.31 -2.02 -2.99
N ASN A 419 24.18 -1.17 -3.53
CA ASN A 419 25.46 -1.58 -4.13
C ASN A 419 26.43 -2.19 -3.12
N ASP A 420 26.29 -1.90 -1.83
CA ASP A 420 27.13 -2.50 -0.78
C ASP A 420 26.96 -4.01 -0.69
N TYR A 421 25.83 -4.55 -1.13
CA TYR A 421 25.54 -5.99 -1.14
C TYR A 421 25.71 -6.65 -2.52
N LEU A 422 25.88 -5.87 -3.59
CA LEU A 422 25.97 -6.37 -4.96
C LEU A 422 27.42 -6.54 -5.43
N VAL A 423 27.66 -7.56 -6.28
CA VAL A 423 28.98 -7.80 -6.90
C VAL A 423 29.36 -6.66 -7.86
N LYS A 424 28.37 -6.10 -8.56
CA LYS A 424 28.52 -4.93 -9.43
C LYS A 424 27.46 -3.88 -9.06
N PRO A 425 27.71 -2.59 -9.33
CA PRO A 425 26.70 -1.58 -9.11
C PRO A 425 25.40 -1.87 -9.86
N ILE A 426 24.25 -1.58 -9.24
CA ILE A 426 22.91 -1.81 -9.83
C ILE A 426 22.76 -1.16 -11.20
N THR A 427 23.44 -0.05 -11.45
CA THR A 427 23.43 0.67 -12.73
C THR A 427 23.96 -0.15 -13.90
N GLU A 428 24.80 -1.15 -13.65
CA GLU A 428 25.30 -2.06 -14.69
C GLU A 428 24.27 -3.11 -15.12
N TYR A 429 23.27 -3.39 -14.26
CA TYR A 429 22.17 -4.31 -14.52
C TYR A 429 20.97 -3.65 -15.21
N LEU A 430 20.86 -2.30 -15.19
CA LEU A 430 19.74 -1.59 -15.79
C LEU A 430 19.63 -1.84 -17.30
N ALA A 431 18.40 -2.06 -17.75
CA ALA A 431 18.06 -2.00 -19.16
C ALA A 431 18.17 -0.56 -19.69
N LEU A 432 18.24 -0.39 -20.99
CA LEU A 432 18.21 0.91 -21.64
C LEU A 432 16.91 1.07 -22.43
N ASP A 433 16.33 2.27 -22.39
CA ASP A 433 15.17 2.63 -23.21
C ASP A 433 15.55 2.87 -24.69
N ALA A 434 14.58 3.21 -25.52
CA ALA A 434 14.79 3.50 -26.95
C ALA A 434 15.78 4.67 -27.21
N HIS A 435 16.05 5.50 -26.21
CA HIS A 435 17.00 6.63 -26.29
C HIS A 435 18.35 6.32 -25.65
N GLY A 436 18.59 5.08 -25.22
CA GLY A 436 19.81 4.66 -24.54
C GLY A 436 19.93 5.16 -23.11
N LYS A 437 18.83 5.58 -22.47
CA LYS A 437 18.81 5.99 -21.07
C LYS A 437 18.51 4.79 -20.17
N PRO A 438 19.10 4.74 -18.96
CA PRO A 438 18.79 3.68 -18.01
C PRO A 438 17.31 3.64 -17.65
N CYS A 439 16.71 2.45 -17.60
CA CYS A 439 15.33 2.22 -17.21
C CYS A 439 15.17 2.28 -15.69
N ILE A 440 15.19 3.49 -15.16
CA ILE A 440 14.97 3.81 -13.75
C ILE A 440 14.01 5.01 -13.62
N GLU A 441 12.93 4.83 -12.87
CA GLU A 441 11.96 5.89 -12.54
C GLU A 441 11.93 6.09 -11.03
N VAL A 442 12.09 7.34 -10.59
CA VAL A 442 12.04 7.72 -9.16
C VAL A 442 10.83 8.60 -8.92
N LYS A 443 10.02 8.25 -7.92
CA LYS A 443 8.83 8.99 -7.49
C LYS A 443 8.96 9.41 -6.03
N THR A 444 8.82 10.72 -5.80
CA THR A 444 8.80 11.31 -4.45
C THR A 444 7.38 11.40 -3.92
N PRO A 445 7.18 11.57 -2.59
CA PRO A 445 5.86 11.84 -2.03
C PRO A 445 5.16 13.04 -2.68
N GLN A 446 5.87 14.11 -2.99
CA GLN A 446 5.30 15.30 -3.64
C GLN A 446 4.85 15.02 -5.08
N GLU A 447 5.58 14.18 -5.83
CA GLU A 447 5.16 13.76 -7.17
C GLU A 447 3.92 12.86 -7.13
N LEU A 448 3.73 12.08 -6.06
CA LEU A 448 2.48 11.32 -5.80
C LEU A 448 1.30 12.26 -5.54
N GLU A 449 1.51 13.34 -4.78
CA GLU A 449 0.48 14.36 -4.55
C GLU A 449 0.02 14.99 -5.88
N ILE A 450 0.96 15.39 -6.71
CA ILE A 450 0.66 16.01 -8.02
C ILE A 450 -0.08 15.02 -8.94
N ALA A 451 0.39 13.78 -9.03
CA ALA A 451 -0.15 12.79 -9.96
C ALA A 451 -1.51 12.23 -9.53
N LEU A 452 -1.71 12.00 -8.24
CA LEU A 452 -2.82 11.22 -7.71
C LEU A 452 -3.74 12.01 -6.76
N GLY A 453 -3.33 13.23 -6.34
CA GLY A 453 -4.05 13.99 -5.33
C GLY A 453 -3.94 13.39 -3.92
N LEU A 454 -2.83 12.71 -3.63
CA LEU A 454 -2.52 12.18 -2.31
C LEU A 454 -1.79 13.27 -1.51
N PRO A 455 -2.44 13.93 -0.54
CA PRO A 455 -1.82 15.06 0.17
C PRO A 455 -0.50 14.66 0.82
N ARG A 456 0.55 15.43 0.58
CA ARG A 456 1.90 15.12 1.06
C ARG A 456 2.41 13.73 0.62
N GLY A 457 1.83 13.13 -0.43
CA GLY A 457 2.17 11.78 -0.88
C GLY A 457 1.77 10.66 0.08
N ASN A 458 0.94 10.93 1.10
CA ASN A 458 0.51 9.94 2.07
C ASN A 458 -0.47 8.94 1.43
N ILE A 459 -0.06 7.68 1.34
CA ILE A 459 -0.82 6.62 0.67
C ILE A 459 -2.06 6.18 1.44
N PHE A 460 -2.15 6.52 2.73
CA PHE A 460 -3.31 6.25 3.59
C PHE A 460 -4.22 7.47 3.73
N HIS A 461 -3.89 8.60 3.11
CA HIS A 461 -4.60 9.87 3.20
C HIS A 461 -4.63 10.50 4.62
N GLY A 462 -3.78 10.04 5.52
CA GLY A 462 -3.69 10.43 6.93
C GLY A 462 -3.17 9.28 7.78
N ASP A 463 -3.38 9.35 9.10
CA ASP A 463 -3.04 8.24 9.98
C ASP A 463 -4.01 7.08 9.79
N LEU A 464 -3.49 5.85 9.75
CA LEU A 464 -4.30 4.65 9.87
C LEU A 464 -5.00 4.63 11.24
N GLN A 465 -6.17 4.00 11.29
CA GLN A 465 -6.93 3.80 12.52
C GLN A 465 -7.04 2.30 12.79
N PHE A 466 -7.14 1.91 14.04
CA PHE A 466 -7.47 0.51 14.35
C PHE A 466 -8.73 0.06 13.60
N PRO A 467 -8.83 -1.21 13.17
CA PRO A 467 -9.96 -1.71 12.38
C PRO A 467 -11.24 -1.96 13.19
N TRP A 468 -11.37 -1.30 14.33
CA TRP A 468 -12.51 -1.25 15.23
C TRP A 468 -12.77 0.18 15.69
N LYS A 469 -13.79 0.39 16.49
CA LYS A 469 -14.15 1.69 17.03
C LYS A 469 -14.10 1.68 18.56
N SER A 470 -13.95 2.85 19.18
CA SER A 470 -14.20 2.97 20.62
C SER A 470 -15.67 2.66 20.94
N ASP A 471 -15.97 2.23 22.17
CA ASP A 471 -17.33 1.88 22.57
C ASP A 471 -18.33 3.05 22.45
N GLU A 472 -17.83 4.29 22.50
CA GLU A 472 -18.63 5.52 22.40
C GLU A 472 -18.75 6.05 20.95
N ASP A 473 -18.00 5.51 19.98
CA ASP A 473 -18.03 5.99 18.59
C ASP A 473 -19.36 5.60 17.91
N PRO A 474 -20.17 6.57 17.46
CA PRO A 474 -21.46 6.28 16.83
C PRO A 474 -21.34 5.72 15.41
N ARG A 475 -20.16 5.78 14.78
CA ARG A 475 -19.99 5.32 13.39
C ARG A 475 -20.26 3.82 13.30
N LYS A 476 -20.97 3.43 12.27
CA LYS A 476 -21.32 2.02 12.04
C LYS A 476 -20.31 1.33 11.12
N TRP A 477 -19.91 2.00 10.05
CA TRP A 477 -19.05 1.45 9.02
C TRP A 477 -17.64 2.08 8.99
N GLY A 478 -17.46 3.22 9.69
CA GLY A 478 -16.19 3.96 9.69
C GLY A 478 -15.94 4.79 8.43
N VAL A 479 -16.99 5.03 7.66
CA VAL A 479 -17.01 5.79 6.40
C VAL A 479 -17.86 7.05 6.49
N GLU A 480 -18.62 7.17 7.58
CA GLU A 480 -19.56 8.23 7.83
C GLU A 480 -18.82 9.56 8.04
N THR A 481 -19.43 10.64 7.51
CA THR A 481 -18.97 12.02 7.71
C THR A 481 -19.97 12.79 8.58
N SER A 482 -19.74 14.09 8.75
CA SER A 482 -20.73 14.99 9.38
C SER A 482 -22.00 15.19 8.52
N SER A 483 -22.00 14.77 7.26
CA SER A 483 -23.17 14.72 6.38
C SER A 483 -23.75 13.31 6.37
N GLY A 484 -25.07 13.19 6.50
CA GLY A 484 -25.76 11.90 6.40
C GLY A 484 -25.83 11.32 4.97
N ARG A 485 -25.29 12.03 3.96
CA ARG A 485 -25.36 11.65 2.54
C ARG A 485 -23.99 11.61 1.84
N ILE A 486 -22.92 11.95 2.54
CA ILE A 486 -21.56 11.96 1.99
C ILE A 486 -20.73 10.99 2.82
N PHE A 487 -20.12 10.01 2.14
CA PHE A 487 -19.33 8.92 2.75
C PHE A 487 -17.91 8.93 2.22
N ILE A 488 -16.93 8.59 3.06
CA ILE A 488 -15.54 8.40 2.64
C ILE A 488 -15.39 6.97 2.10
N ALA A 489 -15.02 6.82 0.83
CA ALA A 489 -14.84 5.52 0.19
C ALA A 489 -13.36 5.20 -0.10
N GLY A 490 -12.44 6.13 0.18
CA GLY A 490 -11.01 6.01 -0.08
C GLY A 490 -10.19 5.58 1.15
N ALA A 491 -8.87 5.63 0.99
CA ALA A 491 -7.90 5.23 2.02
C ALA A 491 -8.03 5.97 3.36
N GLY A 492 -8.63 7.16 3.38
CA GLY A 492 -8.87 7.92 4.61
C GLY A 492 -10.06 7.45 5.46
N ALA A 493 -10.78 6.40 5.07
CA ALA A 493 -11.80 5.75 5.90
C ALA A 493 -11.15 4.85 6.96
N VAL A 494 -11.88 4.53 8.02
CA VAL A 494 -11.50 3.40 8.89
C VAL A 494 -11.45 2.13 8.04
N ARG A 495 -10.39 1.33 8.17
CA ARG A 495 -10.10 0.16 7.30
C ARG A 495 -9.79 0.52 5.84
N GLY A 496 -9.39 1.78 5.58
CA GLY A 496 -9.14 2.29 4.22
C GLY A 496 -7.76 1.99 3.66
N GLY A 497 -6.82 1.51 4.48
CA GLY A 497 -5.41 1.34 4.11
C GLY A 497 -5.17 0.28 3.03
N GLY A 498 -4.13 0.49 2.22
CA GLY A 498 -3.67 -0.45 1.21
C GLY A 498 -4.60 -0.63 0.00
N VAL A 499 -4.25 -1.58 -0.88
CA VAL A 499 -5.11 -1.98 -2.00
C VAL A 499 -6.06 -3.09 -1.51
N SER A 500 -7.21 -2.69 -0.99
CA SER A 500 -8.13 -3.61 -0.32
C SER A 500 -9.55 -3.67 -0.88
N GLY A 501 -10.07 -2.55 -1.37
CA GLY A 501 -11.50 -2.44 -1.73
C GLY A 501 -12.44 -2.36 -0.52
N ILE A 502 -11.93 -2.53 0.72
CA ILE A 502 -12.73 -2.59 1.95
C ILE A 502 -13.46 -1.26 2.19
N ALA A 503 -12.75 -0.13 2.09
CA ALA A 503 -13.38 1.19 2.24
C ALA A 503 -14.50 1.42 1.23
N GLY A 504 -14.27 0.99 -0.03
CA GLY A 504 -15.29 1.07 -1.08
C GLY A 504 -16.53 0.23 -0.78
N HIS A 505 -16.33 -1.03 -0.36
CA HIS A 505 -17.40 -1.91 0.09
C HIS A 505 -18.19 -1.28 1.26
N ASN A 506 -17.51 -0.88 2.32
CA ASN A 506 -18.15 -0.37 3.52
C ASN A 506 -18.91 0.94 3.24
N ALA A 507 -18.36 1.82 2.37
CA ALA A 507 -19.06 3.01 1.93
C ALA A 507 -20.31 2.69 1.09
N ALA A 508 -20.26 1.68 0.23
CA ALA A 508 -21.41 1.22 -0.51
C ALA A 508 -22.50 0.65 0.42
N MET A 509 -22.13 -0.15 1.42
CA MET A 509 -23.08 -0.69 2.41
C MET A 509 -23.75 0.43 3.22
N SER A 510 -22.97 1.41 3.71
CA SER A 510 -23.51 2.58 4.43
C SER A 510 -24.44 3.42 3.55
N ALA A 511 -24.06 3.65 2.28
CA ALA A 511 -24.89 4.36 1.31
C ALA A 511 -26.21 3.63 1.01
N LEU A 512 -26.18 2.30 0.85
CA LEU A 512 -27.39 1.48 0.61
C LEU A 512 -28.35 1.52 1.80
N GLU A 513 -27.89 1.68 3.02
CA GLU A 513 -28.76 1.90 4.18
C GLU A 513 -29.47 3.25 4.12
N THR A 514 -28.84 4.26 3.52
CA THR A 514 -29.42 5.61 3.34
C THR A 514 -30.40 5.67 2.15
N LEU A 515 -30.15 4.86 1.12
CA LEU A 515 -30.94 4.81 -0.14
C LEU A 515 -32.21 3.96 -0.04
N LYS A 516 -32.63 3.57 1.15
CA LYS A 516 -33.85 2.75 1.39
C LYS A 516 -35.15 3.46 1.09
#